data_d93261b97d2ec39cc43b32d9c164bdaf
#
_entry.id   d93261b97d2ec39cc43b32d9c164bdaf
#
_cell.length_a   1.000
_cell.length_b   1.000
_cell.length_c   1.000
_cell.angle_alpha   90.00
_cell.angle_beta   90.00
_cell.angle_gamma   90.00
#
_symmetry.space_group_name_H-M   'P 1'
#
loop_
_entity.id
_entity.type
_entity.pdbx_description
1 polymer ?
#
loop_
_entity_poly.entity_id
_entity_poly.type
_entity_poly.pdbx_seq_one_letter_code
_entity_poly.pdbx_strand_id
1 'polypeptide(L)'
;AEDVRKEVNSWVEHHTNNLIKDLLPRESVTSRTNKIYANALYFKGAWKRPFEKYYTKDRDFHLVNGTTVSVPFMTSYETQKVRAYNGFKVLTDEA
;
A
#
# COMPACT_ATOMS: atom_id res chain seq x y z
N ALA A 1 -8.32 -3.99 -28.92
CA ALA A 1 -8.64 -3.44 -27.60
C ALA A 1 -8.23 -4.37 -26.47
N GLU A 2 -8.56 -5.67 -26.55
CA GLU A 2 -8.20 -6.62 -25.51
C GLU A 2 -6.69 -6.82 -25.38
N ASP A 3 -5.96 -6.84 -26.47
CA ASP A 3 -4.50 -7.01 -26.44
C ASP A 3 -3.82 -5.84 -25.73
N VAL A 4 -4.32 -4.61 -25.94
CA VAL A 4 -3.81 -3.41 -25.28
C VAL A 4 -4.12 -3.46 -23.79
N ARG A 5 -5.33 -3.84 -23.41
CA ARG A 5 -5.72 -4.00 -22.02
C ARG A 5 -4.81 -4.99 -21.29
N LYS A 6 -4.55 -6.14 -21.88
CA LYS A 6 -3.67 -7.17 -21.32
C LYS A 6 -2.23 -6.69 -21.21
N GLU A 7 -1.75 -5.95 -22.20
CA GLU A 7 -0.41 -5.39 -22.20
C GLU A 7 -0.22 -4.38 -21.07
N VAL A 8 -1.18 -3.48 -20.87
CA VAL A 8 -1.14 -2.49 -19.77
C VAL A 8 -1.21 -3.21 -18.41
N ASN A 9 -2.10 -4.16 -18.27
CA ASN A 9 -2.22 -4.94 -17.03
C ASN A 9 -0.93 -5.70 -16.69
N SER A 10 -0.29 -6.30 -17.69
CA SER A 10 0.99 -6.99 -17.53
C SER A 10 2.10 -6.02 -17.11
N TRP A 11 2.14 -4.84 -17.72
CA TRP A 11 3.11 -3.81 -17.37
C TRP A 11 2.96 -3.35 -15.91
N VAL A 12 1.73 -3.08 -15.47
CA VAL A 12 1.43 -2.67 -14.09
C VAL A 12 1.80 -3.79 -13.11
N GLU A 13 1.45 -5.03 -13.41
CA GLU A 13 1.77 -6.18 -12.57
C GLU A 13 3.28 -6.33 -12.39
N HIS A 14 4.03 -6.22 -13.49
CA HIS A 14 5.49 -6.31 -13.48
C HIS A 14 6.13 -5.19 -12.64
N HIS A 15 5.63 -3.97 -12.76
CA HIS A 15 6.20 -2.80 -12.05
C HIS A 15 5.73 -2.65 -10.60
N THR A 16 4.80 -3.46 -10.17
CA THR A 16 4.31 -3.48 -8.77
C THR A 16 4.63 -4.76 -8.03
N ASN A 17 5.65 -5.49 -8.49
CA ASN A 17 6.08 -6.76 -7.89
C ASN A 17 4.92 -7.76 -7.75
N ASN A 18 4.08 -7.86 -8.79
CA ASN A 18 2.90 -8.71 -8.86
C ASN A 18 1.81 -8.39 -7.82
N LEU A 19 1.86 -7.21 -7.21
CA LEU A 19 0.86 -6.83 -6.20
C LEU A 19 -0.40 -6.23 -6.80
N ILE A 20 -0.29 -5.58 -7.96
CA ILE A 20 -1.45 -5.04 -8.67
C ILE A 20 -1.64 -5.84 -9.95
N LYS A 21 -2.73 -6.60 -10.00
CA LYS A 21 -3.11 -7.42 -11.14
C LYS A 21 -4.44 -6.91 -11.69
N ASP A 22 -4.62 -7.05 -13.00
CA ASP A 22 -5.88 -6.70 -13.66
C ASP A 22 -6.36 -5.29 -13.34
N LEU A 23 -5.44 -4.30 -13.41
CA LEU A 23 -5.76 -2.90 -13.13
C LEU A 23 -6.92 -2.41 -14.00
N LEU A 24 -6.89 -2.73 -15.28
CA LEU A 24 -7.96 -2.39 -16.22
C LEU A 24 -8.91 -3.58 -16.32
N PRO A 25 -10.18 -3.42 -15.88
CA PRO A 25 -11.17 -4.51 -15.98
C PRO A 25 -11.54 -4.80 -17.42
N ARG A 26 -12.19 -5.95 -17.61
CA ARG A 26 -12.67 -6.33 -18.93
C ARG A 26 -13.57 -5.24 -19.49
N GLU A 27 -13.51 -5.02 -20.80
CA GLU A 27 -14.30 -4.03 -21.52
C GLU A 27 -14.00 -2.57 -21.18
N SER A 28 -13.00 -2.30 -20.34
CA SER A 28 -12.59 -0.91 -20.04
C SER A 28 -11.87 -0.24 -21.21
N VAL A 29 -11.22 -1.01 -22.07
CA VAL A 29 -10.54 -0.53 -23.29
C VAL A 29 -11.36 -0.96 -24.49
N THR A 30 -11.81 0.00 -25.27
CA THR A 30 -12.68 -0.23 -26.43
C THR A 30 -12.10 0.43 -27.67
N SER A 31 -12.75 0.23 -28.81
CA SER A 31 -12.39 0.90 -30.06
C SER A 31 -12.50 2.43 -29.98
N ARG A 32 -13.21 2.95 -28.98
CA ARG A 32 -13.35 4.39 -28.71
C ARG A 32 -12.24 4.95 -27.85
N THR A 33 -11.43 4.10 -27.26
CA THR A 33 -10.32 4.51 -26.39
C THR A 33 -9.18 5.04 -27.26
N ASN A 34 -8.83 6.32 -27.09
CA ASN A 34 -7.73 6.95 -27.83
C ASN A 34 -6.41 6.93 -27.07
N LYS A 35 -6.48 7.12 -25.77
CA LYS A 35 -5.29 7.26 -24.94
C LYS A 35 -5.52 6.59 -23.57
N ILE A 36 -4.45 6.02 -23.03
CA ILE A 36 -4.41 5.48 -21.67
C ILE A 36 -3.20 6.11 -20.97
N TYR A 37 -3.44 6.79 -19.87
CA TYR A 37 -2.40 7.29 -19.02
C TYR A 37 -2.35 6.42 -17.77
N ALA A 38 -1.20 5.79 -17.50
CA ALA A 38 -1.03 4.91 -16.38
C ALA A 38 0.28 5.21 -15.65
N ASN A 39 0.25 5.05 -14.33
CA ASN A 39 1.43 5.12 -13.50
C ASN A 39 1.41 3.95 -12.52
N ALA A 40 2.58 3.38 -12.26
CA ALA A 40 2.73 2.28 -11.33
C ALA A 40 3.91 2.54 -10.41
N LEU A 41 3.67 2.40 -9.11
CA LEU A 41 4.68 2.60 -8.09
C LEU A 41 4.69 1.40 -7.15
N TYR A 42 5.88 0.90 -6.86
CA TYR A 42 6.13 -0.12 -5.86
C TYR A 42 7.15 0.40 -4.85
N PHE A 43 6.84 0.25 -3.58
CA PHE A 43 7.73 0.61 -2.51
C PHE A 43 7.84 -0.54 -1.50
N LYS A 44 9.07 -0.91 -1.18
CA LYS A 44 9.36 -1.83 -0.07
C LYS A 44 10.59 -1.30 0.66
N GLY A 45 10.35 -0.64 1.77
CA GLY A 45 11.39 -0.09 2.63
C GLY A 45 11.61 -0.93 3.88
N ALA A 46 12.82 -0.88 4.41
CA ALA A 46 13.12 -1.42 5.73
C ALA A 46 13.28 -0.26 6.72
N TRP A 47 12.80 -0.47 7.94
CA TRP A 47 13.04 0.48 9.01
C TRP A 47 14.54 0.54 9.33
N LYS A 48 15.07 1.71 9.57
CA LYS A 48 16.47 1.88 10.00
C LYS A 48 16.78 1.06 11.25
N ARG A 49 15.84 1.08 12.18
CA ARG A 49 15.83 0.20 13.35
C ARG A 49 14.58 -0.63 13.31
N PRO A 50 14.65 -1.87 12.84
CA PRO A 50 13.47 -2.71 12.70
C PRO A 50 12.75 -2.91 14.04
N PHE A 51 11.42 -3.03 13.94
CA PHE A 51 10.62 -3.41 15.10
C PHE A 51 10.90 -4.87 15.45
N GLU A 52 11.26 -5.12 16.71
CA GLU A 52 11.53 -6.48 17.17
C GLU A 52 10.26 -7.32 17.14
N LYS A 53 10.34 -8.48 16.49
CA LYS A 53 9.18 -9.33 16.25
C LYS A 53 8.52 -9.79 17.55
N TYR A 54 9.28 -10.07 18.59
CA TYR A 54 8.72 -10.56 19.85
C TYR A 54 8.00 -9.48 20.66
N TYR A 55 8.14 -8.20 20.32
CA TYR A 55 7.35 -7.11 20.89
C TYR A 55 6.04 -6.88 20.14
N THR A 56 5.85 -7.53 18.99
CA THR A 56 4.60 -7.46 18.24
C THR A 56 3.56 -8.33 18.94
N LYS A 57 2.47 -7.72 19.38
CA LYS A 57 1.40 -8.40 20.10
C LYS A 57 0.05 -7.94 19.61
N ASP A 58 -0.94 -8.82 19.72
CA ASP A 58 -2.31 -8.47 19.39
C ASP A 58 -2.86 -7.47 20.40
N ARG A 59 -3.42 -6.37 19.87
CA ARG A 59 -4.09 -5.34 20.65
C ARG A 59 -5.33 -4.85 19.93
N ASP A 60 -6.18 -4.18 20.67
CA ASP A 60 -7.42 -3.63 20.12
C ASP A 60 -7.15 -2.47 19.18
N PHE A 61 -7.76 -2.53 18.01
CA PHE A 61 -7.77 -1.45 17.04
C PHE A 61 -9.20 -0.96 16.85
N HIS A 62 -9.42 0.34 17.06
CA HIS A 62 -10.75 0.95 16.99
C HIS A 62 -11.03 1.41 15.57
N LEU A 63 -12.05 0.83 14.97
CA LEU A 63 -12.49 1.17 13.61
C LEU A 63 -13.32 2.45 13.62
N VAL A 64 -13.41 3.10 12.48
CA VAL A 64 -14.20 4.32 12.31
C VAL A 64 -15.69 4.11 12.62
N ASN A 65 -16.20 2.90 12.36
CA ASN A 65 -17.60 2.55 12.64
C ASN A 65 -17.93 2.28 14.12
N GLY A 66 -16.94 2.45 15.02
CA GLY A 66 -17.13 2.24 16.45
C GLY A 66 -16.89 0.82 16.94
N THR A 67 -16.64 -0.13 16.05
CA THR A 67 -16.28 -1.50 16.43
C THR A 67 -14.77 -1.62 16.68
N THR A 68 -14.38 -2.66 17.41
CA THR A 68 -12.99 -2.93 17.76
C THR A 68 -12.58 -4.29 17.22
N VAL A 69 -11.39 -4.36 16.63
CA VAL A 69 -10.82 -5.63 16.15
C VAL A 69 -9.46 -5.83 16.80
N SER A 70 -9.06 -7.09 16.98
CA SER A 70 -7.74 -7.44 17.50
C SER A 70 -6.79 -7.63 16.33
N VAL A 71 -5.68 -6.89 16.33
CA VAL A 71 -4.67 -6.95 15.27
C VAL A 71 -3.27 -6.91 15.87
N PRO A 72 -2.26 -7.44 15.17
CA PRO A 72 -0.88 -7.33 15.62
C PRO A 72 -0.41 -5.88 15.61
N PHE A 73 0.10 -5.40 16.75
CA PHE A 73 0.73 -4.10 16.89
C PHE A 73 2.23 -4.26 17.04
N MET A 74 2.98 -3.60 16.18
CA MET A 74 4.42 -3.48 16.32
C MET A 74 4.74 -2.45 17.40
N THR A 75 5.69 -2.76 18.27
CA THR A 75 6.12 -1.87 19.34
C THR A 75 7.64 -1.70 19.29
N SER A 76 8.09 -0.48 19.47
CA SER A 76 9.50 -0.14 19.60
C SER A 76 9.70 0.69 20.86
N TYR A 77 10.81 0.45 21.56
CA TYR A 77 11.24 1.27 22.70
C TYR A 77 12.29 2.31 22.27
N GLU A 78 12.58 2.37 20.98
CA GLU A 78 13.49 3.36 20.42
C GLU A 78 12.79 4.72 20.25
N THR A 79 13.59 5.79 20.28
CA THR A 79 13.07 7.13 19.98
C THR A 79 12.72 7.23 18.50
N GLN A 80 11.50 7.65 18.22
CA GLN A 80 10.99 7.78 16.86
C GLN A 80 10.61 9.22 16.56
N LYS A 81 10.68 9.58 15.28
CA LYS A 81 10.24 10.88 14.80
C LYS A 81 8.79 10.80 14.37
N VAL A 82 7.91 11.45 15.14
CA VAL A 82 6.48 11.47 14.86
C VAL A 82 6.04 12.91 14.72
N ARG A 83 5.27 13.19 13.70
CA ARG A 83 4.65 14.52 13.51
C ARG A 83 3.14 14.37 13.42
N ALA A 84 2.46 15.16 14.23
CA ALA A 84 1.00 15.19 14.25
C ALA A 84 0.47 16.31 13.36
N TYR A 85 -0.54 15.98 12.58
CA TYR A 85 -1.29 16.91 11.76
C TYR A 85 -2.76 16.85 12.14
N ASN A 86 -3.56 17.72 11.58
CA ASN A 86 -5.00 17.68 11.80
C ASN A 86 -5.58 16.42 11.15
N GLY A 87 -6.05 15.50 11.99
CA GLY A 87 -6.70 14.25 11.55
C GLY A 87 -5.77 13.08 11.28
N PHE A 88 -4.44 13.26 11.36
CA PHE A 88 -3.51 12.15 11.15
C PHE A 88 -2.13 12.43 11.79
N LYS A 89 -1.34 11.37 11.91
CA LYS A 89 0.04 11.43 12.38
C LYS A 89 0.94 10.70 11.37
N VAL A 90 2.18 11.19 11.26
CA VAL A 90 3.19 10.60 10.38
C VAL A 90 4.37 10.15 11.23
N LEU A 91 4.73 8.88 11.09
CA LEU A 91 5.95 8.29 11.65
C LEU A 91 6.97 8.23 10.52
N THR A 92 8.15 8.82 10.74
CA THR A 92 9.20 8.85 9.73
C THR A 92 10.41 8.07 10.18
N ASP A 93 11.02 7.40 9.22
CA ASP A 93 12.32 6.78 9.37
C ASP A 93 13.32 7.51 8.46
N GLU A 94 14.55 7.62 8.92
CA GLU A 94 15.63 8.16 8.09
C GLU A 94 16.18 7.04 7.22
N ALA A 95 16.19 7.32 5.94
CA ALA A 95 16.78 6.40 4.99
C ALA A 95 18.32 6.35 5.13
#